data_3d9641825d098a91637c147de05c3f43
#
_entry.id   3d9641825d098a91637c147de05c3f43
#
_cell.length_a   1.000
_cell.length_b   1.000
_cell.length_c   1.000
_cell.angle_alpha   90.00
_cell.angle_beta   90.00
_cell.angle_gamma   90.00
#
_symmetry.space_group_name_H-M   'P 1'
#
loop_
_entity.id
_entity.type
_entity.pdbx_description
1 polymer ?
#
loop_
_entity_poly.entity_id
_entity_poly.type
_entity_poly.pdbx_seq_one_letter_code
_entity_poly.pdbx_strand_id
1 'polypeptide(L)'
;MNIDQLKAFHKVAATGSFTKAARELFLTQSAVSQQIRALEDKIGGRLFDRSGKKIRLTGEGEILLAYSERLFDLHEEIETLFGSLKTLQKGKIAVGATAVVGTYLMPAVISAYHRQYPGIEIDLQMGNSEQILRMILDREVDLGVAGMIKKRATLNSIFIHREQLLFVCSPQNQLAARESVALGELNRIPFIWRERGTQTLALVNRWFHENADGDFPHQTLSLANMEAAKRIVEEGYGVTIIPATAARREIDAGLLKRLDVEGFALTVDYGLFYPKGRLFSGAAEAFLATLCNLGIFSHGENLRGHPWRTP
;
A
#
# COMPACT_ATOMS: atom_id res chain seq x y z
N MET A 1 33.75 8.85 -11.96
CA MET A 1 32.59 8.24 -11.32
C MET A 1 32.01 7.23 -12.30
N ASN A 2 31.83 6.00 -11.89
CA ASN A 2 31.17 4.96 -12.68
C ASN A 2 30.06 4.29 -11.85
N ILE A 3 29.25 3.47 -12.51
CA ILE A 3 28.08 2.81 -11.88
C ILE A 3 28.50 1.87 -10.74
N ASP A 4 29.62 1.16 -10.87
CA ASP A 4 30.06 0.21 -9.85
C ASP A 4 30.50 0.93 -8.57
N GLN A 5 31.14 2.09 -8.70
CA GLN A 5 31.46 2.95 -7.56
C GLN A 5 30.19 3.46 -6.85
N LEU A 6 29.18 3.84 -7.60
CA LEU A 6 27.89 4.25 -7.04
C LEU A 6 27.13 3.09 -6.40
N LYS A 7 27.15 1.91 -7.02
CA LYS A 7 26.58 0.67 -6.42
C LYS A 7 27.25 0.33 -5.10
N ALA A 8 28.58 0.39 -5.04
CA ALA A 8 29.34 0.15 -3.82
C ALA A 8 28.97 1.17 -2.73
N PHE A 9 28.90 2.45 -3.10
CA PHE A 9 28.51 3.52 -2.19
C PHE A 9 27.10 3.32 -1.64
N HIS A 10 26.11 3.11 -2.51
CA HIS A 10 24.72 2.89 -2.13
C HIS A 10 24.56 1.69 -1.21
N LYS A 11 25.25 0.58 -1.51
CA LYS A 11 25.18 -0.64 -0.69
C LYS A 11 25.83 -0.46 0.68
N VAL A 12 26.93 0.32 0.79
CA VAL A 12 27.54 0.65 2.08
C VAL A 12 26.63 1.58 2.88
N ALA A 13 26.00 2.55 2.24
CA ALA A 13 25.03 3.45 2.88
C ALA A 13 23.83 2.65 3.45
N ALA A 14 23.25 1.76 2.66
CA ALA A 14 22.08 0.94 3.06
C ALA A 14 22.41 -0.05 4.20
N THR A 15 23.59 -0.70 4.17
CA THR A 15 23.94 -1.72 5.15
C THR A 15 24.66 -1.18 6.39
N GLY A 16 25.16 0.06 6.33
CA GLY A 16 26.02 0.66 7.37
C GLY A 16 27.34 -0.10 7.59
N SER A 17 27.77 -0.95 6.62
CA SER A 17 28.93 -1.83 6.80
C SER A 17 29.61 -2.18 5.48
N PHE A 18 30.90 -1.88 5.35
CA PHE A 18 31.70 -2.28 4.19
C PHE A 18 31.74 -3.80 3.99
N THR A 19 31.81 -4.56 5.08
CA THR A 19 31.88 -6.03 5.03
C THR A 19 30.55 -6.64 4.58
N LYS A 20 29.42 -6.12 5.07
CA LYS A 20 28.10 -6.57 4.62
C LYS A 20 27.86 -6.21 3.16
N ALA A 21 28.16 -4.95 2.78
CA ALA A 21 28.05 -4.49 1.39
C ALA A 21 28.90 -5.34 0.44
N ALA A 22 30.15 -5.66 0.82
CA ALA A 22 31.03 -6.50 0.02
C ALA A 22 30.44 -7.88 -0.22
N ARG A 23 29.87 -8.51 0.83
CA ARG A 23 29.22 -9.82 0.72
C ARG A 23 28.01 -9.77 -0.23
N GLU A 24 27.16 -8.74 -0.13
CA GLU A 24 25.99 -8.59 -1.00
C GLU A 24 26.34 -8.25 -2.44
N LEU A 25 27.49 -7.61 -2.67
CA LEU A 25 27.99 -7.29 -4.00
C LEU A 25 28.89 -8.41 -4.60
N PHE A 26 29.11 -9.52 -3.87
CA PHE A 26 30.03 -10.59 -4.27
C PHE A 26 31.46 -10.09 -4.52
N LEU A 27 31.90 -9.11 -3.73
CA LEU A 27 33.22 -8.50 -3.79
C LEU A 27 33.98 -8.71 -2.47
N THR A 28 35.30 -8.44 -2.50
CA THR A 28 36.07 -8.34 -1.26
C THR A 28 35.85 -6.99 -0.57
N GLN A 29 35.97 -6.94 0.73
CA GLN A 29 35.86 -5.68 1.48
C GLN A 29 36.91 -4.63 1.04
N SER A 30 38.11 -5.08 0.66
CA SER A 30 39.16 -4.23 0.10
C SER A 30 38.75 -3.61 -1.24
N ALA A 31 38.10 -4.38 -2.13
CA ALA A 31 37.60 -3.88 -3.41
C ALA A 31 36.50 -2.81 -3.20
N VAL A 32 35.54 -3.06 -2.32
CA VAL A 32 34.52 -2.06 -1.98
C VAL A 32 35.14 -0.79 -1.40
N SER A 33 36.10 -0.94 -0.47
CA SER A 33 36.82 0.21 0.09
C SER A 33 37.60 1.01 -0.94
N GLN A 34 38.22 0.34 -1.92
CA GLN A 34 38.93 0.97 -3.02
C GLN A 34 37.97 1.73 -3.94
N GLN A 35 36.81 1.16 -4.28
CA GLN A 35 35.78 1.83 -5.09
C GLN A 35 35.27 3.09 -4.40
N ILE A 36 35.01 3.03 -3.09
CA ILE A 36 34.57 4.19 -2.33
C ILE A 36 35.64 5.27 -2.29
N ARG A 37 36.90 4.91 -2.02
CA ARG A 37 38.01 5.90 -2.04
C ARG A 37 38.14 6.58 -3.40
N ALA A 38 38.14 5.81 -4.49
CA ALA A 38 38.21 6.38 -5.84
C ALA A 38 37.00 7.28 -6.17
N LEU A 39 35.84 7.04 -5.57
CA LEU A 39 34.68 7.89 -5.67
C LEU A 39 34.86 9.18 -4.86
N GLU A 40 35.32 9.07 -3.59
CA GLU A 40 35.64 10.19 -2.71
C GLU A 40 36.71 11.11 -3.31
N ASP A 41 37.78 10.54 -3.87
CA ASP A 41 38.85 11.28 -4.54
C ASP A 41 38.31 12.06 -5.76
N LYS A 42 37.40 11.46 -6.52
CA LYS A 42 36.80 12.10 -7.70
C LYS A 42 35.81 13.22 -7.35
N ILE A 43 35.12 13.12 -6.23
CA ILE A 43 34.18 14.11 -5.72
C ILE A 43 34.93 15.23 -4.97
N GLY A 44 36.12 14.93 -4.45
CA GLY A 44 36.90 15.85 -3.65
C GLY A 44 36.46 15.98 -2.20
N GLY A 45 35.71 14.99 -1.69
CA GLY A 45 35.18 14.99 -0.34
C GLY A 45 34.90 13.60 0.19
N ARG A 46 34.80 13.43 1.51
CA ARG A 46 34.44 12.17 2.16
C ARG A 46 32.93 11.97 2.14
N LEU A 47 32.50 10.77 1.76
CA LEU A 47 31.10 10.38 1.71
C LEU A 47 30.65 9.68 3.00
N PHE A 48 31.60 9.09 3.74
CA PHE A 48 31.34 8.43 5.01
C PHE A 48 32.19 8.99 6.14
N ASP A 49 31.54 9.27 7.26
CA ASP A 49 32.21 9.48 8.53
C ASP A 49 32.52 8.13 9.19
N ARG A 50 33.81 7.92 9.49
CA ARG A 50 34.34 6.66 10.07
C ARG A 50 34.90 6.91 11.49
N SER A 51 34.71 8.10 12.06
CA SER A 51 35.26 8.47 13.38
C SER A 51 34.60 7.77 14.56
N GLY A 52 33.40 7.18 14.36
CA GLY A 52 32.62 6.51 15.38
C GLY A 52 32.56 5.00 15.25
N LYS A 53 31.87 4.34 16.21
CA LYS A 53 31.59 2.88 16.17
C LYS A 53 30.66 2.46 15.01
N LYS A 54 29.98 3.38 14.39
CA LYS A 54 29.07 3.15 13.25
C LYS A 54 29.45 4.08 12.10
N ILE A 55 29.40 3.54 10.88
CA ILE A 55 29.56 4.28 9.65
C ILE A 55 28.33 5.14 9.44
N ARG A 56 28.52 6.44 9.20
CA ARG A 56 27.46 7.40 8.90
C ARG A 56 27.80 8.12 7.59
N LEU A 57 26.77 8.61 6.90
CA LEU A 57 26.97 9.50 5.75
C LEU A 57 27.44 10.89 6.23
N THR A 58 28.25 11.55 5.42
CA THR A 58 28.50 12.98 5.51
C THR A 58 27.39 13.74 4.79
N GLY A 59 27.37 15.08 4.87
CA GLY A 59 26.42 15.90 4.10
C GLY A 59 26.54 15.66 2.59
N GLU A 60 27.76 15.53 2.07
CA GLU A 60 28.04 15.18 0.67
C GLU A 60 27.53 13.75 0.35
N GLY A 61 27.68 12.83 1.32
CA GLY A 61 27.16 11.47 1.23
C GLY A 61 25.65 11.44 1.11
N GLU A 62 24.93 12.21 1.91
CA GLU A 62 23.46 12.29 1.86
C GLU A 62 22.96 12.84 0.51
N ILE A 63 23.62 13.90 0.00
CA ILE A 63 23.33 14.46 -1.31
C ILE A 63 23.57 13.41 -2.41
N LEU A 64 24.74 12.74 -2.38
CA LEU A 64 25.05 11.73 -3.39
C LEU A 64 24.10 10.55 -3.31
N LEU A 65 23.67 10.13 -2.12
CA LEU A 65 22.69 9.04 -1.95
C LEU A 65 21.39 9.38 -2.69
N ALA A 66 20.80 10.55 -2.43
CA ALA A 66 19.56 10.98 -3.08
C ALA A 66 19.66 11.02 -4.62
N TYR A 67 20.80 11.47 -5.17
CA TYR A 67 21.01 11.49 -6.61
C TYR A 67 21.34 10.12 -7.20
N SER A 68 22.06 9.27 -6.47
CA SER A 68 22.37 7.91 -6.92
C SER A 68 21.13 7.02 -6.96
N GLU A 69 20.22 7.16 -6.01
CA GLU A 69 18.90 6.50 -6.03
C GLU A 69 18.15 6.84 -7.32
N ARG A 70 18.02 8.13 -7.64
CA ARG A 70 17.36 8.56 -8.89
C ARG A 70 18.04 8.02 -10.15
N LEU A 71 19.35 7.89 -10.14
CA LEU A 71 20.12 7.35 -11.26
C LEU A 71 19.86 5.85 -11.42
N PHE A 72 19.83 5.09 -10.33
CA PHE A 72 19.53 3.66 -10.37
C PHE A 72 18.11 3.38 -10.84
N ASP A 73 17.16 4.23 -10.42
CA ASP A 73 15.79 4.12 -10.89
C ASP A 73 15.65 4.36 -12.39
N LEU A 74 16.36 5.37 -12.92
CA LEU A 74 16.40 5.62 -14.37
C LEU A 74 17.06 4.46 -15.13
N HIS A 75 18.10 3.86 -14.55
CA HIS A 75 18.75 2.68 -15.13
C HIS A 75 17.79 1.49 -15.18
N GLU A 76 17.05 1.24 -14.09
CA GLU A 76 16.04 0.18 -14.02
C GLU A 76 14.88 0.43 -14.97
N GLU A 77 14.45 1.70 -15.12
CA GLU A 77 13.46 2.10 -16.12
C GLU A 77 13.92 1.78 -17.55
N ILE A 78 15.18 2.08 -17.88
CA ILE A 78 15.78 1.77 -19.18
C ILE A 78 15.84 0.25 -19.41
N GLU A 79 16.33 -0.52 -18.46
CA GLU A 79 16.39 -1.97 -18.57
C GLU A 79 15.00 -2.59 -18.71
N THR A 80 14.03 -2.06 -17.97
CA THR A 80 12.63 -2.49 -18.02
C THR A 80 11.97 -2.14 -19.36
N LEU A 81 12.23 -0.94 -19.90
CA LEU A 81 11.77 -0.55 -21.24
C LEU A 81 12.34 -1.44 -22.35
N PHE A 82 13.63 -1.75 -22.30
CA PHE A 82 14.24 -2.68 -23.25
C PHE A 82 13.84 -4.14 -23.03
N GLY A 83 13.56 -4.53 -21.77
CA GLY A 83 13.01 -5.84 -21.42
C GLY A 83 11.56 -6.02 -21.86
N SER A 84 10.74 -4.96 -21.78
CA SER A 84 9.33 -5.00 -22.18
C SER A 84 9.13 -5.11 -23.70
N LEU A 85 10.11 -4.66 -24.49
CA LEU A 85 10.14 -4.89 -25.92
C LEU A 85 10.35 -6.37 -26.29
N LYS A 86 10.74 -7.22 -25.36
CA LYS A 86 11.11 -8.62 -25.59
C LYS A 86 10.22 -9.66 -24.89
N THR A 87 8.93 -9.44 -24.78
CA THR A 87 7.97 -10.42 -24.26
C THR A 87 7.83 -10.46 -22.72
N LEU A 88 6.58 -10.36 -22.25
CA LEU A 88 6.11 -10.52 -20.86
C LEU A 88 6.36 -11.95 -20.29
N GLN A 89 7.44 -12.60 -20.68
CA GLN A 89 7.79 -13.97 -20.27
C GLN A 89 8.53 -14.02 -18.94
N LYS A 90 9.16 -12.94 -18.52
CA LYS A 90 9.82 -12.80 -17.21
C LYS A 90 9.74 -11.36 -16.75
N GLY A 91 9.58 -11.18 -15.46
CA GLY A 91 9.55 -9.85 -14.86
C GLY A 91 9.05 -9.91 -13.43
N LYS A 92 8.96 -8.75 -12.82
CA LYS A 92 8.43 -8.57 -11.46
C LYS A 92 7.53 -7.35 -11.42
N ILE A 93 6.50 -7.40 -10.61
CA ILE A 93 5.68 -6.26 -10.22
C ILE A 93 5.46 -6.27 -8.71
N ALA A 94 5.67 -5.14 -8.06
CA ALA A 94 5.35 -4.93 -6.65
C ALA A 94 4.08 -4.06 -6.55
N VAL A 95 3.06 -4.58 -5.89
CA VAL A 95 1.75 -3.92 -5.76
C VAL A 95 1.44 -3.69 -4.30
N GLY A 96 1.15 -2.44 -3.95
CA GLY A 96 0.63 -2.10 -2.63
C GLY A 96 -0.90 -2.17 -2.59
N ALA A 97 -1.47 -2.72 -1.54
CA ALA A 97 -2.91 -2.72 -1.36
C ALA A 97 -3.31 -2.51 0.10
N THR A 98 -4.39 -1.75 0.34
CA THR A 98 -4.95 -1.73 1.70
C THR A 98 -5.50 -3.09 2.07
N ALA A 99 -5.58 -3.40 3.38
CA ALA A 99 -5.98 -4.71 3.87
C ALA A 99 -7.28 -5.23 3.24
N VAL A 100 -8.29 -4.36 3.06
CA VAL A 100 -9.56 -4.73 2.39
C VAL A 100 -9.33 -5.09 0.93
N VAL A 101 -8.64 -4.23 0.20
CA VAL A 101 -8.37 -4.45 -1.23
C VAL A 101 -7.51 -5.69 -1.42
N GLY A 102 -6.44 -5.83 -0.62
CA GLY A 102 -5.50 -6.96 -0.71
C GLY A 102 -6.14 -8.30 -0.36
N THR A 103 -7.05 -8.31 0.63
CA THR A 103 -7.68 -9.56 1.08
C THR A 103 -8.85 -9.98 0.19
N TYR A 104 -9.67 -9.03 -0.28
CA TYR A 104 -10.95 -9.39 -0.90
C TYR A 104 -11.04 -9.11 -2.40
N LEU A 105 -10.28 -8.12 -2.91
CA LEU A 105 -10.36 -7.73 -4.33
C LEU A 105 -9.15 -8.22 -5.14
N MET A 106 -7.93 -8.07 -4.60
CA MET A 106 -6.70 -8.45 -5.30
C MET A 106 -6.56 -9.93 -5.62
N PRO A 107 -7.05 -10.91 -4.83
CA PRO A 107 -6.88 -12.32 -5.17
C PRO A 107 -7.42 -12.70 -6.54
N ALA A 108 -8.57 -12.15 -6.94
CA ALA A 108 -9.14 -12.40 -8.26
C ALA A 108 -8.31 -11.75 -9.38
N VAL A 109 -7.79 -10.52 -9.14
CA VAL A 109 -6.91 -9.84 -10.10
C VAL A 109 -5.60 -10.60 -10.28
N ILE A 110 -4.96 -10.98 -9.16
CA ILE A 110 -3.69 -11.72 -9.16
C ILE A 110 -3.85 -13.06 -9.85
N SER A 111 -4.93 -13.80 -9.54
CA SER A 111 -5.21 -15.10 -10.17
C SER A 111 -5.40 -14.98 -11.69
N ALA A 112 -6.13 -13.97 -12.15
CA ALA A 112 -6.33 -13.75 -13.57
C ALA A 112 -5.04 -13.31 -14.27
N TYR A 113 -4.29 -12.40 -13.64
CA TYR A 113 -3.01 -11.93 -14.14
C TYR A 113 -1.98 -13.05 -14.25
N HIS A 114 -1.82 -13.86 -13.20
CA HIS A 114 -0.85 -14.95 -13.19
C HIS A 114 -1.17 -16.06 -14.18
N ARG A 115 -2.47 -16.34 -14.44
CA ARG A 115 -2.86 -17.27 -15.51
C ARG A 115 -2.43 -16.80 -16.90
N GLN A 116 -2.47 -15.50 -17.13
CA GLN A 116 -2.10 -14.90 -18.41
C GLN A 116 -0.58 -14.70 -18.55
N TYR A 117 0.10 -14.39 -17.43
CA TYR A 117 1.53 -14.07 -17.39
C TYR A 117 2.25 -14.89 -16.30
N PRO A 118 2.38 -16.21 -16.46
CA PRO A 118 2.89 -17.09 -15.41
C PRO A 118 4.39 -16.87 -15.09
N GLY A 119 5.13 -16.20 -15.96
CA GLY A 119 6.55 -15.86 -15.74
C GLY A 119 6.77 -14.54 -15.00
N ILE A 120 5.70 -13.82 -14.63
CA ILE A 120 5.83 -12.57 -13.87
C ILE A 120 5.66 -12.85 -12.38
N GLU A 121 6.68 -12.47 -11.62
CA GLU A 121 6.62 -12.49 -10.15
C GLU A 121 5.74 -11.33 -9.65
N ILE A 122 4.82 -11.62 -8.75
CA ILE A 122 3.94 -10.62 -8.14
C ILE A 122 4.26 -10.55 -6.65
N ASP A 123 4.68 -9.38 -6.19
CA ASP A 123 4.86 -9.06 -4.78
C ASP A 123 3.69 -8.18 -4.31
N LEU A 124 2.80 -8.74 -3.50
CA LEU A 124 1.66 -8.00 -2.92
C LEU A 124 1.98 -7.58 -1.49
N GLN A 125 2.16 -6.29 -1.29
CA GLN A 125 2.41 -5.71 0.03
C GLN A 125 1.13 -5.07 0.58
N MET A 126 0.82 -5.34 1.84
CA MET A 126 -0.39 -4.82 2.49
C MET A 126 -0.06 -3.84 3.60
N GLY A 127 -0.94 -2.82 3.73
CA GLY A 127 -0.83 -1.81 4.78
C GLY A 127 -2.10 -0.97 4.89
N ASN A 128 -2.08 0.07 5.70
CA ASN A 128 -3.12 1.10 5.65
C ASN A 128 -2.86 2.10 4.52
N SER A 129 -3.82 3.00 4.25
CA SER A 129 -3.71 3.94 3.12
C SER A 129 -2.45 4.82 3.20
N GLU A 130 -2.05 5.27 4.39
CA GLU A 130 -0.85 6.09 4.57
C GLU A 130 0.43 5.29 4.30
N GLN A 131 0.48 4.03 4.76
CA GLN A 131 1.60 3.13 4.52
C GLN A 131 1.76 2.83 3.03
N ILE A 132 0.67 2.50 2.33
CA ILE A 132 0.71 2.24 0.88
C ILE A 132 1.24 3.46 0.12
N LEU A 133 0.75 4.67 0.43
CA LEU A 133 1.25 5.88 -0.23
C LEU A 133 2.73 6.16 0.09
N ARG A 134 3.21 5.78 1.28
CA ARG A 134 4.63 5.87 1.62
C ARG A 134 5.45 4.86 0.81
N MET A 135 5.03 3.59 0.76
CA MET A 135 5.68 2.55 -0.04
C MET A 135 5.83 2.95 -1.52
N ILE A 136 4.83 3.63 -2.09
CA ILE A 136 4.92 4.15 -3.46
C ILE A 136 5.97 5.26 -3.57
N LEU A 137 6.02 6.17 -2.60
CA LEU A 137 6.99 7.27 -2.58
C LEU A 137 8.43 6.78 -2.35
N ASP A 138 8.59 5.77 -1.50
CA ASP A 138 9.86 5.13 -1.16
C ASP A 138 10.25 4.07 -2.20
N ARG A 139 9.41 3.88 -3.25
CA ARG A 139 9.61 2.95 -4.37
C ARG A 139 9.72 1.48 -3.97
N GLU A 140 9.13 1.12 -2.86
CA GLU A 140 8.99 -0.26 -2.42
C GLU A 140 7.94 -1.02 -3.26
N VAL A 141 6.96 -0.28 -3.81
CA VAL A 141 5.95 -0.81 -4.74
C VAL A 141 5.83 0.07 -5.99
N ASP A 142 5.46 -0.54 -7.12
CA ASP A 142 5.32 0.14 -8.41
C ASP A 142 4.05 0.99 -8.47
N LEU A 143 2.99 0.46 -7.91
CA LEU A 143 1.67 1.09 -7.82
C LEU A 143 0.93 0.59 -6.58
N GLY A 144 -0.12 1.30 -6.18
CA GLY A 144 -0.91 0.88 -5.02
C GLY A 144 -2.39 1.18 -5.17
N VAL A 145 -3.21 0.34 -4.57
CA VAL A 145 -4.65 0.56 -4.43
C VAL A 145 -4.99 0.83 -2.97
N ALA A 146 -5.44 2.03 -2.71
CA ALA A 146 -5.68 2.53 -1.36
C ALA A 146 -6.93 3.39 -1.28
N GLY A 147 -7.40 3.66 -0.06
CA GLY A 147 -8.45 4.64 0.15
C GLY A 147 -8.05 6.04 -0.34
N MET A 148 -8.98 6.75 -0.97
CA MET A 148 -8.78 8.11 -1.50
C MET A 148 -8.60 9.11 -0.35
N ILE A 149 -7.36 9.32 0.07
CA ILE A 149 -6.97 10.35 1.03
C ILE A 149 -6.55 11.64 0.30
N LYS A 150 -6.24 12.70 1.04
CA LYS A 150 -5.84 13.99 0.46
C LYS A 150 -4.79 13.83 -0.63
N LYS A 151 -5.00 14.52 -1.77
CA LYS A 151 -4.08 14.53 -2.92
C LYS A 151 -2.66 14.88 -2.48
N ARG A 152 -1.69 14.08 -2.89
CA ARG A 152 -0.27 14.39 -2.78
C ARG A 152 0.26 14.89 -4.12
N ALA A 153 1.02 15.99 -4.10
CA ALA A 153 1.51 16.63 -5.32
C ALA A 153 2.39 15.72 -6.18
N THR A 154 3.06 14.74 -5.55
CA THR A 154 4.02 13.81 -6.17
C THR A 154 3.39 12.54 -6.73
N LEU A 155 2.11 12.27 -6.43
CA LEU A 155 1.41 11.08 -6.87
C LEU A 155 0.28 11.44 -7.84
N ASN A 156 0.07 10.57 -8.81
CA ASN A 156 -1.18 10.49 -9.54
C ASN A 156 -2.16 9.61 -8.78
N SER A 157 -3.44 9.89 -8.91
CA SER A 157 -4.51 9.07 -8.34
C SER A 157 -5.68 8.98 -9.31
N ILE A 158 -6.19 7.76 -9.48
CA ILE A 158 -7.36 7.47 -10.31
C ILE A 158 -8.38 6.78 -9.44
N PHE A 159 -9.58 7.33 -9.38
CA PHE A 159 -10.70 6.68 -8.70
C PHE A 159 -11.13 5.42 -9.47
N ILE A 160 -11.18 4.28 -8.78
CA ILE A 160 -11.48 2.98 -9.40
C ILE A 160 -12.63 2.20 -8.74
N HIS A 161 -12.95 2.49 -7.48
CA HIS A 161 -13.97 1.72 -6.77
C HIS A 161 -14.61 2.51 -5.64
N ARG A 162 -15.92 2.33 -5.46
CA ARG A 162 -16.67 2.84 -4.32
C ARG A 162 -17.29 1.68 -3.56
N GLU A 163 -17.13 1.68 -2.24
CA GLU A 163 -17.55 0.61 -1.35
C GLU A 163 -18.44 1.18 -0.24
N GLN A 164 -19.56 0.52 0.03
CA GLN A 164 -20.41 0.89 1.16
C GLN A 164 -19.78 0.42 2.48
N LEU A 165 -19.84 1.24 3.50
CA LEU A 165 -19.51 0.86 4.88
C LEU A 165 -20.77 0.34 5.58
N LEU A 166 -20.65 -0.72 6.33
CA LEU A 166 -21.75 -1.34 7.06
C LEU A 166 -21.42 -1.41 8.54
N PHE A 167 -22.39 -1.09 9.39
CA PHE A 167 -22.37 -1.54 10.78
C PHE A 167 -22.68 -3.04 10.82
N VAL A 168 -21.89 -3.78 11.57
CA VAL A 168 -22.11 -5.23 11.77
C VAL A 168 -22.00 -5.60 13.24
N CYS A 169 -22.78 -6.60 13.63
CA CYS A 169 -22.75 -7.22 14.95
C CYS A 169 -22.91 -8.74 14.85
N SER A 170 -22.77 -9.44 15.96
CA SER A 170 -23.19 -10.84 16.07
C SER A 170 -24.72 -10.98 15.93
N PRO A 171 -25.24 -12.05 15.33
CA PRO A 171 -26.69 -12.34 15.32
C PRO A 171 -27.31 -12.43 16.71
N GLN A 172 -26.52 -12.76 17.74
CA GLN A 172 -26.97 -12.84 19.13
C GLN A 172 -27.00 -11.47 19.83
N ASN A 173 -26.48 -10.42 19.18
CA ASN A 173 -26.53 -9.07 19.74
C ASN A 173 -27.98 -8.59 19.82
N GLN A 174 -28.35 -7.94 20.93
CA GLN A 174 -29.71 -7.41 21.15
C GLN A 174 -30.18 -6.43 20.04
N LEU A 175 -29.25 -5.76 19.37
CA LEU A 175 -29.58 -4.85 18.25
C LEU A 175 -29.86 -5.61 16.95
N ALA A 176 -29.45 -6.87 16.82
CA ALA A 176 -29.62 -7.65 15.60
C ALA A 176 -31.10 -7.88 15.24
N ALA A 177 -32.00 -7.85 16.22
CA ALA A 177 -33.44 -8.02 16.03
C ALA A 177 -34.16 -6.72 15.65
N ARG A 178 -33.47 -5.58 15.69
CA ARG A 178 -34.07 -4.27 15.37
C ARG A 178 -34.13 -4.04 13.87
N GLU A 179 -35.20 -3.42 13.39
CA GLU A 179 -35.33 -2.95 12.01
C GLU A 179 -34.44 -1.73 11.75
N SER A 180 -34.34 -0.86 12.74
CA SER A 180 -33.46 0.33 12.74
C SER A 180 -32.89 0.55 14.12
N VAL A 181 -31.71 1.13 14.19
CA VAL A 181 -30.96 1.43 15.42
C VAL A 181 -30.65 2.91 15.48
N ALA A 182 -31.13 3.59 16.52
CA ALA A 182 -30.79 4.97 16.75
C ALA A 182 -29.31 5.10 17.17
N LEU A 183 -28.65 6.19 16.75
CA LEU A 183 -27.23 6.40 17.02
C LEU A 183 -26.89 6.34 18.53
N GLY A 184 -27.75 6.92 19.39
CA GLY A 184 -27.57 6.92 20.83
C GLY A 184 -27.60 5.52 21.49
N GLU A 185 -28.21 4.51 20.84
CA GLU A 185 -28.19 3.13 21.35
C GLU A 185 -26.81 2.48 21.22
N LEU A 186 -25.98 2.94 20.27
CA LEU A 186 -24.61 2.44 20.07
C LEU A 186 -23.66 2.83 21.20
N ASN A 187 -23.96 3.92 21.95
CA ASN A 187 -23.10 4.39 23.04
C ASN A 187 -23.00 3.40 24.22
N ARG A 188 -23.93 2.47 24.32
CA ARG A 188 -23.98 1.44 25.36
C ARG A 188 -23.34 0.13 24.95
N ILE A 189 -22.85 0.03 23.73
CA ILE A 189 -22.30 -1.20 23.15
C ILE A 189 -20.81 -1.02 22.88
N PRO A 190 -19.97 -1.99 23.24
CA PRO A 190 -18.55 -1.95 22.90
C PRO A 190 -18.35 -1.74 21.40
N PHE A 191 -17.51 -0.79 21.03
CA PHE A 191 -17.20 -0.48 19.66
C PHE A 191 -15.77 -0.85 19.32
N ILE A 192 -15.59 -1.64 18.26
CA ILE A 192 -14.27 -2.03 17.76
C ILE A 192 -13.87 -1.08 16.63
N TRP A 193 -12.85 -0.29 16.88
CA TRP A 193 -12.32 0.70 15.96
C TRP A 193 -11.21 0.16 15.07
N ARG A 194 -11.05 0.79 13.93
CA ARG A 194 -9.89 0.56 13.07
C ARG A 194 -8.69 1.38 13.56
N GLU A 195 -7.49 0.92 13.19
CA GLU A 195 -6.24 1.61 13.47
C GLU A 195 -6.13 2.96 12.75
N ARG A 196 -5.26 3.83 13.27
CA ARG A 196 -4.93 5.11 12.65
C ARG A 196 -4.31 4.92 11.26
N GLY A 197 -4.53 5.90 10.36
CA GLY A 197 -4.00 5.87 8.99
C GLY A 197 -4.92 5.17 7.99
N THR A 198 -6.07 4.63 8.42
CA THR A 198 -7.11 4.10 7.52
C THR A 198 -8.10 5.19 7.12
N GLN A 199 -8.53 5.18 5.86
CA GLN A 199 -9.58 6.09 5.40
C GLN A 199 -10.92 5.79 6.10
N THR A 200 -11.22 4.52 6.34
CA THR A 200 -12.43 4.11 7.07
C THR A 200 -12.52 4.80 8.42
N LEU A 201 -11.44 4.78 9.23
CA LEU A 201 -11.43 5.46 10.52
C LEU A 201 -11.67 6.97 10.37
N ALA A 202 -11.02 7.60 9.38
CA ALA A 202 -11.18 9.04 9.16
C ALA A 202 -12.60 9.43 8.76
N LEU A 203 -13.27 8.62 7.93
CA LEU A 203 -14.66 8.81 7.52
C LEU A 203 -15.63 8.60 8.68
N VAL A 204 -15.44 7.51 9.41
CA VAL A 204 -16.29 7.15 10.56
C VAL A 204 -16.18 8.20 11.67
N ASN A 205 -14.96 8.63 12.02
CA ASN A 205 -14.77 9.68 13.00
C ASN A 205 -15.47 10.98 12.60
N ARG A 206 -15.34 11.39 11.32
CA ARG A 206 -16.02 12.59 10.84
C ARG A 206 -17.52 12.45 10.96
N TRP A 207 -18.08 11.30 10.54
CA TRP A 207 -19.51 11.06 10.60
C TRP A 207 -20.04 11.13 12.03
N PHE A 208 -19.35 10.50 12.99
CA PHE A 208 -19.73 10.61 14.41
C PHE A 208 -19.67 12.06 14.91
N HIS A 209 -18.61 12.82 14.55
CA HIS A 209 -18.52 14.22 14.92
C HIS A 209 -19.65 15.07 14.38
N GLU A 210 -20.17 14.76 13.20
CA GLU A 210 -21.25 15.51 12.54
C GLU A 210 -22.63 15.08 13.02
N ASN A 211 -22.82 13.89 13.61
CA ASN A 211 -24.14 13.32 13.89
C ASN A 211 -24.35 12.91 15.35
N ALA A 212 -23.34 12.85 16.19
CA ALA A 212 -23.42 12.23 17.52
C ALA A 212 -23.49 13.22 18.70
N ASP A 213 -23.78 14.51 18.51
CA ASP A 213 -23.91 15.55 19.57
C ASP A 213 -22.85 15.44 20.71
N GLY A 214 -21.65 14.94 20.39
CA GLY A 214 -20.57 14.73 21.35
C GLY A 214 -20.55 13.34 22.03
N ASP A 215 -21.55 12.53 21.85
CA ASP A 215 -21.63 11.15 22.38
C ASP A 215 -20.98 10.16 21.38
N PHE A 216 -19.72 9.83 21.61
CA PHE A 216 -19.01 8.81 20.82
C PHE A 216 -19.17 7.42 21.44
N PRO A 217 -19.33 6.36 20.63
CA PRO A 217 -19.20 5.01 21.14
C PRO A 217 -17.88 4.82 21.89
N HIS A 218 -17.93 4.21 23.04
CA HIS A 218 -16.74 3.98 23.86
C HIS A 218 -15.67 3.22 23.04
N GLN A 219 -14.51 3.82 22.84
CA GLN A 219 -13.38 3.14 22.21
C GLN A 219 -12.83 2.09 23.19
N THR A 220 -13.36 0.88 23.08
CA THR A 220 -12.91 -0.23 23.94
C THR A 220 -11.78 -1.03 23.30
N LEU A 221 -11.71 -1.07 21.96
CA LEU A 221 -10.72 -1.85 21.26
C LEU A 221 -10.38 -1.20 19.90
N SER A 222 -9.09 -1.15 19.55
CA SER A 222 -8.62 -0.73 18.23
C SER A 222 -7.78 -1.82 17.59
N LEU A 223 -8.14 -2.24 16.37
CA LEU A 223 -7.50 -3.36 15.68
C LEU A 223 -7.06 -2.99 14.27
N ALA A 224 -5.82 -3.36 13.96
CA ALA A 224 -5.27 -3.23 12.61
C ALA A 224 -5.79 -4.35 11.69
N ASN A 225 -5.99 -5.55 12.24
CA ASN A 225 -6.45 -6.70 11.48
C ASN A 225 -7.98 -6.76 11.44
N MET A 226 -8.55 -6.59 10.24
CA MET A 226 -10.00 -6.63 10.03
C MET A 226 -10.61 -8.01 10.25
N GLU A 227 -9.88 -9.09 9.91
CA GLU A 227 -10.35 -10.45 10.17
C GLU A 227 -10.47 -10.72 11.68
N ALA A 228 -9.48 -10.24 12.46
CA ALA A 228 -9.56 -10.32 13.91
C ALA A 228 -10.75 -9.53 14.47
N ALA A 229 -11.01 -8.33 13.93
CA ALA A 229 -12.16 -7.52 14.33
C ALA A 229 -13.50 -8.26 14.04
N LYS A 230 -13.64 -8.87 12.87
CA LYS A 230 -14.83 -9.67 12.53
C LYS A 230 -15.01 -10.83 13.50
N ARG A 231 -13.95 -11.60 13.78
CA ARG A 231 -14.01 -12.74 14.72
C ARG A 231 -14.46 -12.32 16.12
N ILE A 232 -13.93 -11.20 16.63
CA ILE A 232 -14.35 -10.67 17.94
C ILE A 232 -15.83 -10.27 17.93
N VAL A 233 -16.32 -9.70 16.83
CA VAL A 233 -17.75 -9.38 16.70
C VAL A 233 -18.61 -10.63 16.57
N GLU A 234 -18.16 -11.67 15.86
CA GLU A 234 -18.80 -12.98 15.78
C GLU A 234 -19.00 -13.60 17.17
N GLU A 235 -17.98 -13.47 18.05
CA GLU A 235 -18.04 -13.92 19.46
C GLU A 235 -18.99 -13.08 20.35
N GLY A 236 -19.66 -12.09 19.78
CA GLY A 236 -20.64 -11.27 20.50
C GLY A 236 -20.08 -10.00 21.16
N TYR A 237 -18.80 -9.69 20.97
CA TYR A 237 -18.19 -8.49 21.55
C TYR A 237 -18.50 -7.25 20.71
N GLY A 238 -19.71 -6.70 20.88
CA GLY A 238 -20.05 -5.37 20.40
C GLY A 238 -20.30 -5.26 18.89
N VAL A 239 -19.93 -4.12 18.34
CA VAL A 239 -20.18 -3.74 16.94
C VAL A 239 -18.91 -3.17 16.30
N THR A 240 -18.86 -3.21 14.96
CA THR A 240 -17.82 -2.54 14.17
C THR A 240 -18.37 -2.00 12.87
N ILE A 241 -17.61 -1.15 12.18
CA ILE A 241 -17.92 -0.66 10.83
C ILE A 241 -16.87 -1.21 9.87
N ILE A 242 -17.33 -1.94 8.86
CA ILE A 242 -16.47 -2.55 7.84
C ILE A 242 -17.05 -2.37 6.43
N PRO A 243 -16.22 -2.42 5.37
CA PRO A 243 -16.70 -2.43 3.99
C PRO A 243 -17.58 -3.65 3.69
N ALA A 244 -18.62 -3.46 2.87
CA ALA A 244 -19.59 -4.49 2.52
C ALA A 244 -18.94 -5.75 1.95
N THR A 245 -17.91 -5.60 1.10
CA THR A 245 -17.16 -6.74 0.55
C THR A 245 -16.50 -7.59 1.65
N ALA A 246 -16.01 -6.94 2.72
CA ALA A 246 -15.40 -7.65 3.84
C ALA A 246 -16.40 -8.38 4.73
N ALA A 247 -17.65 -7.92 4.77
CA ALA A 247 -18.72 -8.51 5.59
C ALA A 247 -19.52 -9.61 4.87
N ARG A 248 -19.48 -9.63 3.54
CA ARG A 248 -20.42 -10.41 2.71
C ARG A 248 -20.48 -11.88 3.10
N ARG A 249 -19.32 -12.55 3.17
CA ARG A 249 -19.27 -13.99 3.46
C ARG A 249 -19.86 -14.34 4.82
N GLU A 250 -19.56 -13.57 5.82
CA GLU A 250 -20.02 -13.75 7.19
C GLU A 250 -21.51 -13.46 7.33
N ILE A 251 -22.00 -12.44 6.61
CA ILE A 251 -23.44 -12.14 6.56
C ILE A 251 -24.20 -13.27 5.86
N ASP A 252 -23.70 -13.72 4.70
CA ASP A 252 -24.32 -14.82 3.93
C ASP A 252 -24.31 -16.15 4.73
N ALA A 253 -23.28 -16.36 5.55
CA ALA A 253 -23.15 -17.51 6.44
C ALA A 253 -23.93 -17.36 7.77
N GLY A 254 -24.55 -16.20 8.03
CA GLY A 254 -25.26 -15.94 9.28
C GLY A 254 -24.36 -15.77 10.52
N LEU A 255 -23.05 -15.54 10.32
CA LEU A 255 -22.07 -15.30 11.38
C LEU A 255 -22.07 -13.83 11.84
N LEU A 256 -22.38 -12.92 10.94
CA LEU A 256 -22.56 -11.50 11.20
C LEU A 256 -23.95 -11.05 10.73
N LYS A 257 -24.47 -10.02 11.39
CA LYS A 257 -25.70 -9.34 11.02
C LYS A 257 -25.38 -7.87 10.72
N ARG A 258 -25.88 -7.36 9.58
CA ARG A 258 -25.88 -5.93 9.29
C ARG A 258 -26.87 -5.24 10.23
N LEU A 259 -26.44 -4.09 10.78
CA LEU A 259 -27.31 -3.18 11.50
C LEU A 259 -27.68 -2.00 10.57
N ASP A 260 -28.94 -1.67 10.54
CA ASP A 260 -29.41 -0.45 9.88
C ASP A 260 -29.42 0.69 10.91
N VAL A 261 -28.40 1.56 10.85
CA VAL A 261 -28.23 2.67 11.78
C VAL A 261 -28.78 3.94 11.12
N GLU A 262 -29.64 4.65 11.83
CA GLU A 262 -30.31 5.86 11.34
C GLU A 262 -29.29 6.91 10.86
N GLY A 263 -29.50 7.40 9.63
CA GLY A 263 -28.62 8.40 9.01
C GLY A 263 -27.24 7.89 8.56
N PHE A 264 -26.93 6.60 8.70
CA PHE A 264 -25.64 6.05 8.28
C PHE A 264 -25.66 5.60 6.81
N ALA A 265 -24.98 6.35 5.96
CA ALA A 265 -24.85 6.05 4.53
C ALA A 265 -23.44 6.34 4.02
N LEU A 266 -22.42 5.90 4.78
CA LEU A 266 -21.03 6.16 4.41
C LEU A 266 -20.55 5.21 3.32
N THR A 267 -19.73 5.76 2.43
CA THR A 267 -18.94 5.03 1.45
C THR A 267 -17.45 5.35 1.58
N VAL A 268 -16.63 4.38 1.26
CA VAL A 268 -15.19 4.57 1.10
C VAL A 268 -14.83 4.50 -0.37
N ASP A 269 -14.05 5.47 -0.84
CA ASP A 269 -13.56 5.51 -2.22
C ASP A 269 -12.14 4.95 -2.28
N TYR A 270 -11.89 4.02 -3.20
CA TYR A 270 -10.56 3.49 -3.49
C TYR A 270 -10.03 4.05 -4.80
N GLY A 271 -8.75 4.39 -4.79
CA GLY A 271 -8.02 4.86 -5.95
C GLY A 271 -6.80 4.01 -6.23
N LEU A 272 -6.42 3.97 -7.49
CA LEU A 272 -5.10 3.56 -7.93
C LEU A 272 -4.15 4.74 -7.78
N PHE A 273 -3.01 4.52 -7.15
CA PHE A 273 -1.95 5.52 -6.92
C PHE A 273 -0.64 5.07 -7.54
N TYR A 274 0.10 6.01 -8.14
CA TYR A 274 1.41 5.77 -8.72
C TYR A 274 2.23 7.08 -8.79
N PRO A 275 3.58 7.02 -8.88
CA PRO A 275 4.42 8.22 -8.95
C PRO A 275 4.15 9.04 -10.23
N LYS A 276 4.17 10.38 -10.12
CA LYS A 276 4.11 11.25 -11.29
C LYS A 276 5.37 11.13 -12.12
N GLY A 277 5.20 11.13 -13.46
CA GLY A 277 6.32 11.12 -14.41
C GLY A 277 7.05 9.78 -14.52
N ARG A 278 6.58 8.73 -13.84
CA ARG A 278 7.12 7.37 -13.99
C ARG A 278 6.45 6.66 -15.16
N LEU A 279 7.25 6.03 -16.02
CA LEU A 279 6.78 5.08 -17.02
C LEU A 279 6.55 3.73 -16.34
N PHE A 280 5.47 3.06 -16.69
CA PHE A 280 5.20 1.72 -16.22
C PHE A 280 6.05 0.68 -16.96
N SER A 281 6.44 -0.37 -16.27
CA SER A 281 6.97 -1.57 -16.91
C SER A 281 5.85 -2.31 -17.67
N GLY A 282 6.21 -3.12 -18.66
CA GLY A 282 5.22 -3.96 -19.35
C GLY A 282 4.43 -4.86 -18.39
N ALA A 283 5.06 -5.34 -17.29
CA ALA A 283 4.39 -6.10 -16.25
C ALA A 283 3.33 -5.25 -15.53
N ALA A 284 3.65 -3.99 -15.20
CA ALA A 284 2.70 -3.09 -14.55
C ALA A 284 1.55 -2.69 -15.48
N GLU A 285 1.83 -2.44 -16.76
CA GLU A 285 0.80 -2.15 -17.77
C GLU A 285 -0.17 -3.32 -17.97
N ALA A 286 0.36 -4.53 -18.06
CA ALA A 286 -0.43 -5.75 -18.16
C ALA A 286 -1.28 -5.98 -16.90
N PHE A 287 -0.73 -5.67 -15.71
CA PHE A 287 -1.47 -5.75 -14.46
C PHE A 287 -2.63 -4.75 -14.42
N LEU A 288 -2.39 -3.52 -14.82
CA LEU A 288 -3.42 -2.48 -14.92
C LEU A 288 -4.51 -2.86 -15.93
N ALA A 289 -4.12 -3.45 -17.07
CA ALA A 289 -5.07 -3.95 -18.05
C ALA A 289 -5.95 -5.08 -17.48
N THR A 290 -5.36 -6.00 -16.73
CA THR A 290 -6.09 -7.08 -16.05
C THR A 290 -7.07 -6.51 -15.02
N LEU A 291 -6.62 -5.56 -14.21
CA LEU A 291 -7.45 -4.88 -13.22
C LEU A 291 -8.67 -4.18 -13.86
N CYS A 292 -8.46 -3.53 -15.00
CA CYS A 292 -9.54 -2.90 -15.78
C CYS A 292 -10.57 -3.91 -16.31
N ASN A 293 -10.09 -5.06 -16.81
CA ASN A 293 -10.91 -5.96 -17.61
C ASN A 293 -11.79 -6.88 -16.76
N LEU A 294 -11.42 -7.12 -15.51
CA LEU A 294 -12.14 -8.06 -14.64
C LEU A 294 -13.47 -7.53 -14.10
N GLY A 295 -13.73 -6.23 -14.18
CA GLY A 295 -14.97 -5.64 -13.69
C GLY A 295 -15.18 -5.76 -12.16
N ILE A 296 -14.13 -6.13 -11.41
CA ILE A 296 -14.17 -6.26 -9.94
C ILE A 296 -14.29 -4.88 -9.30
N PHE A 297 -13.65 -3.89 -9.89
CA PHE A 297 -13.72 -2.51 -9.45
C PHE A 297 -14.85 -1.79 -10.18
N SER A 298 -15.77 -1.20 -9.42
CA SER A 298 -17.00 -0.57 -9.94
C SER A 298 -16.74 0.55 -10.97
N HIS A 299 -15.54 1.12 -10.97
CA HIS A 299 -15.10 2.18 -11.88
C HIS A 299 -13.71 1.88 -12.47
N GLY A 300 -13.43 0.61 -12.73
CA GLY A 300 -12.16 0.18 -13.35
C GLY A 300 -11.96 0.77 -14.75
N GLU A 301 -13.04 1.15 -15.46
CA GLU A 301 -13.01 1.84 -16.73
C GLU A 301 -12.27 3.18 -16.70
N ASN A 302 -12.19 3.85 -15.55
CA ASN A 302 -11.42 5.08 -15.38
C ASN A 302 -9.93 4.91 -15.69
N LEU A 303 -9.45 3.66 -15.69
CA LEU A 303 -8.09 3.32 -16.10
C LEU A 303 -7.94 3.27 -17.63
N ARG A 304 -9.06 3.22 -18.39
CA ARG A 304 -9.04 3.23 -19.84
C ARG A 304 -8.70 4.65 -20.35
N GLY A 305 -7.75 4.74 -21.27
CA GLY A 305 -7.37 6.03 -21.87
C GLY A 305 -6.24 6.78 -21.16
N HIS A 306 -5.66 6.22 -20.11
CA HIS A 306 -4.46 6.79 -19.51
C HIS A 306 -3.20 6.54 -20.37
N PRO A 307 -2.19 7.45 -20.35
CA PRO A 307 -1.07 7.46 -21.28
C PRO A 307 -0.11 6.26 -21.18
N TRP A 308 -0.25 5.34 -20.21
CA TRP A 308 0.49 4.07 -20.23
C TRP A 308 -0.06 3.03 -21.22
N ARG A 309 -1.19 3.26 -21.86
CA ARG A 309 -1.61 2.50 -23.04
C ARG A 309 -1.00 3.16 -24.27
N THR A 310 0.18 2.73 -24.67
CA THR A 310 0.61 2.85 -26.06
C THR A 310 -0.28 1.92 -26.89
N PRO A 311 -0.76 2.38 -28.07
CA PRO A 311 -1.66 1.62 -28.93
C PRO A 311 -1.06 0.31 -29.41
#